data_393fd4214cdbf8730239362c6032cbad
#
_entry.id   393fd4214cdbf8730239362c6032cbad
#
_cell.length_a   1.000
_cell.length_b   1.000
_cell.length_c   1.000
_cell.angle_alpha   90.00
_cell.angle_beta   90.00
_cell.angle_gamma   90.00
#
_symmetry.space_group_name_H-M   'P 1'
#
loop_
_entity.id
_entity.type
_entity.pdbx_description
1 polymer ?
#
loop_
_entity_poly.entity_id
_entity_poly.type
_entity_poly.pdbx_seq_one_letter_code
_entity_poly.pdbx_strand_id
1 'polypeptide(L)'
;AFLDTNYVGEDGMTAVPFKESQQIAVDHVDSGTKGASNLTVAKLRAALQLFEENEAWNQDAPQFGDQLVIAVTSSQIMSLLRETEVSSYDFNNVKALVEGKIDTFMGFKFIRTQRLPKAEDGTRSCLAWVKSKAQFGIWNDFKVKLSVRDDMEEALQIRAKFACGATRLQEEGFVKILCDEGAN
;
A
#
# COMPACT_ATOMS: atom_id res chain seq x y z
N ALA A 1 8.40 -1.63 -5.21
CA ALA A 1 9.43 -0.81 -4.58
C ALA A 1 9.32 -0.85 -3.04
N PHE A 2 8.14 -0.58 -2.45
CA PHE A 2 8.02 -0.47 -0.98
C PHE A 2 7.91 -1.81 -0.24
N LEU A 3 7.55 -2.91 -0.90
CA LEU A 3 7.36 -4.23 -0.28
C LEU A 3 8.62 -5.10 -0.28
N ASP A 4 9.57 -4.75 -1.11
CA ASP A 4 10.81 -5.50 -1.28
C ASP A 4 11.95 -4.86 -0.50
N THR A 5 13.16 -5.33 -0.77
CA THR A 5 14.38 -4.76 -0.22
C THR A 5 14.52 -3.29 -0.65
N ASN A 6 14.75 -2.43 0.32
CA ASN A 6 15.07 -1.02 0.09
C ASN A 6 16.58 -0.86 0.03
N TYR A 7 17.07 -0.05 -0.89
CA TYR A 7 18.48 0.27 -0.99
C TYR A 7 18.71 1.66 -0.42
N VAL A 8 19.45 1.73 0.65
CA VAL A 8 19.78 2.96 1.39
C VAL A 8 21.28 3.17 1.45
N GLY A 9 21.70 4.27 2.02
CA GLY A 9 23.12 4.65 2.11
C GLY A 9 23.52 5.56 0.97
N GLU A 10 24.70 6.14 1.10
CA GLU A 10 25.24 7.14 0.17
C GLU A 10 25.55 6.53 -1.21
N ASP A 11 25.95 5.28 -1.23
CA ASP A 11 26.23 4.49 -2.44
C ASP A 11 24.99 3.82 -3.06
N GLY A 12 23.85 3.81 -2.36
CA GLY A 12 22.64 3.12 -2.77
C GLY A 12 22.77 1.59 -2.83
N MET A 13 23.79 1.02 -2.19
CA MET A 13 24.08 -0.42 -2.23
C MET A 13 23.66 -1.17 -0.97
N THR A 14 23.48 -0.47 0.14
CA THR A 14 23.07 -1.10 1.41
C THR A 14 21.65 -1.63 1.31
N ALA A 15 21.51 -2.95 1.40
CA ALA A 15 20.23 -3.64 1.26
C ALA A 15 19.52 -3.75 2.62
N VAL A 16 18.32 -3.17 2.74
CA VAL A 16 17.47 -3.27 3.94
C VAL A 16 16.20 -4.04 3.56
N PRO A 17 16.04 -5.31 4.00
CA PRO A 17 14.83 -6.08 3.76
C PRO A 17 13.65 -5.51 4.56
N PHE A 18 12.42 -5.89 4.17
CA PHE A 18 11.23 -5.49 4.91
C PHE A 18 11.20 -6.20 6.27
N LYS A 19 11.05 -5.44 7.37
CA LYS A 19 11.07 -5.98 8.74
C LYS A 19 9.88 -6.90 8.99
N GLU A 20 10.12 -8.08 9.56
CA GLU A 20 9.06 -9.04 9.91
C GLU A 20 8.13 -8.49 11.00
N SER A 21 8.66 -7.70 11.94
CA SER A 21 7.87 -7.05 13.00
C SER A 21 6.80 -6.07 12.47
N GLN A 22 6.91 -5.64 11.23
CA GLN A 22 5.96 -4.75 10.56
C GLN A 22 5.06 -5.48 9.57
N GLN A 23 4.98 -6.81 9.71
CA GLN A 23 4.09 -7.63 8.92
C GLN A 23 2.94 -8.15 9.78
N ILE A 24 1.71 -7.94 9.32
CA ILE A 24 0.52 -8.51 9.94
C ILE A 24 0.21 -9.82 9.24
N ALA A 25 0.15 -10.90 10.04
CA ALA A 25 -0.07 -12.25 9.53
C ALA A 25 -1.45 -12.41 8.87
N VAL A 26 -1.56 -13.40 7.99
CA VAL A 26 -2.80 -13.70 7.26
C VAL A 26 -3.93 -14.17 8.19
N ASP A 27 -3.56 -14.76 9.33
CA ASP A 27 -4.46 -15.31 10.36
C ASP A 27 -4.67 -14.38 11.57
N HIS A 28 -4.29 -13.11 11.45
CA HIS A 28 -4.43 -12.15 12.53
C HIS A 28 -5.89 -11.85 12.84
N VAL A 29 -6.27 -12.05 14.12
CA VAL A 29 -7.59 -11.74 14.68
C VAL A 29 -7.42 -11.16 16.09
N ASP A 30 -8.26 -10.21 16.48
CA ASP A 30 -8.24 -9.63 17.83
C ASP A 30 -8.78 -10.62 18.87
N SER A 31 -9.80 -11.42 18.49
CA SER A 31 -10.41 -12.43 19.34
C SER A 31 -11.05 -13.54 18.49
N GLY A 32 -11.08 -14.76 19.04
CA GLY A 32 -11.69 -15.91 18.40
C GLY A 32 -10.71 -16.90 17.78
N THR A 33 -11.18 -17.75 16.88
CA THR A 33 -10.37 -18.79 16.23
C THR A 33 -9.51 -18.17 15.12
N LYS A 34 -8.20 -18.40 15.16
CA LYS A 34 -7.29 -18.01 14.09
C LYS A 34 -7.60 -18.78 12.81
N GLY A 35 -7.68 -18.07 11.72
CA GLY A 35 -7.87 -18.64 10.39
C GLY A 35 -7.42 -17.64 9.33
N ALA A 36 -6.99 -18.15 8.18
CA ALA A 36 -6.65 -17.29 7.08
C ALA A 36 -7.84 -16.40 6.73
N SER A 37 -7.60 -15.10 6.63
CA SER A 37 -8.65 -14.11 6.39
C SER A 37 -8.19 -13.06 5.37
N ASN A 38 -9.15 -12.48 4.69
CA ASN A 38 -8.92 -11.32 3.84
C ASN A 38 -8.70 -10.06 4.71
N LEU A 39 -8.88 -8.87 4.18
CA LEU A 39 -8.77 -7.64 4.96
C LEU A 39 -9.92 -7.54 5.96
N THR A 40 -9.59 -7.41 7.25
CA THR A 40 -10.52 -7.29 8.37
C THR A 40 -10.28 -5.99 9.13
N VAL A 41 -11.27 -5.55 9.93
CA VAL A 41 -11.13 -4.41 10.83
C VAL A 41 -10.03 -4.68 11.86
N ALA A 42 -9.90 -5.92 12.35
CA ALA A 42 -8.83 -6.33 13.27
C ALA A 42 -7.44 -6.06 12.70
N LYS A 43 -7.19 -6.41 11.42
CA LYS A 43 -5.93 -6.13 10.74
C LYS A 43 -5.65 -4.63 10.59
N LEU A 44 -6.70 -3.82 10.34
CA LEU A 44 -6.56 -2.36 10.27
C LEU A 44 -6.21 -1.76 11.64
N ARG A 45 -6.84 -2.26 12.73
CA ARG A 45 -6.49 -1.85 14.11
C ARG A 45 -5.06 -2.20 14.44
N ALA A 46 -4.63 -3.43 14.13
CA ALA A 46 -3.24 -3.85 14.35
C ALA A 46 -2.24 -2.99 13.56
N ALA A 47 -2.57 -2.62 12.32
CA ALA A 47 -1.73 -1.72 11.54
C ALA A 47 -1.64 -0.33 12.18
N LEU A 48 -2.76 0.22 12.66
CA LEU A 48 -2.80 1.51 13.33
C LEU A 48 -1.96 1.47 14.62
N GLN A 49 -2.14 0.42 15.43
CA GLN A 49 -1.36 0.21 16.67
C GLN A 49 0.15 0.18 16.38
N LEU A 50 0.60 -0.53 15.34
CA LEU A 50 2.01 -0.57 14.96
C LEU A 50 2.56 0.80 14.56
N PHE A 51 1.78 1.64 13.88
CA PHE A 51 2.20 3.01 13.56
C PHE A 51 2.31 3.90 14.78
N GLU A 52 1.42 3.75 15.76
CA GLU A 52 1.44 4.50 17.01
C GLU A 52 2.55 4.03 17.94
N GLU A 53 2.76 2.72 18.09
CA GLU A 53 3.85 2.13 18.91
C GLU A 53 5.25 2.53 18.38
N ASN A 54 5.40 2.65 17.09
CA ASN A 54 6.65 3.09 16.46
C ASN A 54 6.78 4.63 16.38
N GLU A 55 5.84 5.38 16.95
CA GLU A 55 5.78 6.84 16.83
C GLU A 55 5.89 7.35 15.39
N ALA A 56 5.51 6.51 14.43
CA ALA A 56 5.57 6.84 13.01
C ALA A 56 4.44 7.77 12.59
N TRP A 57 3.31 7.71 13.30
CA TRP A 57 2.14 8.55 13.08
C TRP A 57 1.35 8.72 14.39
N ASN A 58 0.78 9.90 14.59
CA ASN A 58 -0.04 10.21 15.76
C ASN A 58 -1.36 10.86 15.30
N GLN A 59 -2.47 10.28 15.74
CA GLN A 59 -3.82 10.73 15.40
C GLN A 59 -4.15 12.11 15.97
N ASP A 60 -3.65 12.43 17.17
CA ASP A 60 -3.97 13.67 17.88
C ASP A 60 -3.19 14.88 17.36
N ALA A 61 -2.06 14.65 16.72
CA ALA A 61 -1.22 15.70 16.18
C ALA A 61 -0.70 15.32 14.78
N PRO A 62 -1.55 15.29 13.75
CA PRO A 62 -1.10 15.02 12.39
C PRO A 62 -0.15 16.13 11.96
N GLN A 63 1.14 15.84 12.01
CA GLN A 63 2.17 16.81 11.66
C GLN A 63 2.08 17.14 10.17
N PHE A 64 1.88 18.41 9.85
CA PHE A 64 1.94 18.99 8.51
C PHE A 64 1.06 18.31 7.44
N GLY A 65 -0.14 17.86 7.82
CA GLY A 65 -1.06 17.20 6.87
C GLY A 65 -0.61 15.80 6.47
N ASP A 66 0.14 15.14 7.33
CA ASP A 66 0.53 13.75 7.12
C ASP A 66 -0.69 12.82 7.14
N GLN A 67 -0.69 11.79 6.35
CA GLN A 67 -1.83 10.93 6.13
C GLN A 67 -1.40 9.47 6.05
N LEU A 68 -2.15 8.61 6.74
CA LEU A 68 -2.07 7.18 6.54
C LEU A 68 -2.70 6.80 5.22
N VAL A 69 -1.99 6.01 4.43
CA VAL A 69 -2.42 5.54 3.12
C VAL A 69 -2.36 4.02 3.10
N ILE A 70 -3.36 3.38 2.54
CA ILE A 70 -3.37 1.93 2.33
C ILE A 70 -3.70 1.59 0.87
N ALA A 71 -2.90 0.73 0.26
CA ALA A 71 -3.18 0.19 -1.07
C ALA A 71 -3.91 -1.14 -0.95
N VAL A 72 -5.08 -1.25 -1.58
CA VAL A 72 -5.96 -2.42 -1.53
C VAL A 72 -6.52 -2.76 -2.90
N THR A 73 -6.95 -4.01 -3.07
CA THR A 73 -7.74 -4.41 -4.24
C THR A 73 -9.24 -4.33 -3.95
N SER A 74 -10.06 -4.54 -4.96
CA SER A 74 -11.52 -4.60 -4.79
C SER A 74 -11.97 -5.74 -3.86
N SER A 75 -11.25 -6.87 -3.87
CA SER A 75 -11.55 -8.02 -3.00
C SER A 75 -11.46 -7.67 -1.52
N GLN A 76 -10.40 -6.95 -1.10
CA GLN A 76 -10.22 -6.52 0.28
C GLN A 76 -11.32 -5.55 0.75
N ILE A 77 -11.73 -4.61 -0.13
CA ILE A 77 -12.80 -3.67 0.21
C ILE A 77 -14.15 -4.41 0.37
N MET A 78 -14.43 -5.36 -0.51
CA MET A 78 -15.66 -6.16 -0.41
C MET A 78 -15.66 -7.08 0.81
N SER A 79 -14.50 -7.63 1.20
CA SER A 79 -14.36 -8.40 2.43
C SER A 79 -14.64 -7.55 3.67
N LEU A 80 -14.10 -6.33 3.70
CA LEU A 80 -14.34 -5.38 4.79
C LEU A 80 -15.84 -5.05 4.94
N LEU A 81 -16.58 -4.96 3.83
CA LEU A 81 -18.04 -4.73 3.86
C LEU A 81 -18.83 -5.93 4.44
N ARG A 82 -18.31 -7.15 4.25
CA ARG A 82 -18.97 -8.37 4.76
C ARG A 82 -18.75 -8.61 6.25
N GLU A 83 -17.78 -7.94 6.84
CA GLU A 83 -17.43 -8.16 8.24
C GLU A 83 -18.54 -7.71 9.17
N THR A 84 -18.88 -8.57 10.15
CA THR A 84 -20.02 -8.36 11.08
C THR A 84 -19.83 -7.14 12.00
N GLU A 85 -18.60 -6.78 12.31
CA GLU A 85 -18.28 -5.59 13.12
C GLU A 85 -18.65 -4.28 12.42
N VAL A 86 -18.62 -4.29 11.10
CA VAL A 86 -18.98 -3.15 10.25
C VAL A 86 -20.50 -3.03 10.07
N SER A 87 -21.26 -4.09 10.39
CA SER A 87 -22.69 -4.16 10.12
C SER A 87 -23.57 -3.31 11.02
N SER A 88 -23.04 -2.70 12.10
CA SER A 88 -23.84 -1.88 13.00
C SER A 88 -23.69 -0.37 12.75
N TYR A 89 -22.65 0.26 13.26
CA TYR A 89 -22.49 1.72 13.20
C TYR A 89 -21.63 2.20 12.02
N ASP A 90 -20.58 1.43 11.70
CA ASP A 90 -19.63 1.80 10.66
C ASP A 90 -20.07 1.36 9.24
N PHE A 91 -21.15 0.61 9.13
CA PHE A 91 -21.65 0.10 7.85
C PHE A 91 -21.85 1.20 6.80
N ASN A 92 -22.39 2.35 7.21
CA ASN A 92 -22.61 3.47 6.31
C ASN A 92 -21.29 4.07 5.79
N ASN A 93 -20.26 4.11 6.62
CA ASN A 93 -18.94 4.59 6.23
C ASN A 93 -18.26 3.62 5.26
N VAL A 94 -18.31 2.33 5.54
CA VAL A 94 -17.76 1.31 4.64
C VAL A 94 -18.55 1.21 3.34
N LYS A 95 -19.88 1.34 3.39
CA LYS A 95 -20.71 1.42 2.19
C LYS A 95 -20.33 2.62 1.33
N ALA A 96 -20.17 3.81 1.93
CA ALA A 96 -19.73 5.00 1.22
C ALA A 96 -18.32 4.85 0.64
N LEU A 97 -17.41 4.14 1.33
CA LEU A 97 -16.09 3.76 0.80
C LEU A 97 -16.24 2.86 -0.42
N VAL A 98 -17.05 1.80 -0.36
CA VAL A 98 -17.28 0.88 -1.50
C VAL A 98 -17.87 1.61 -2.69
N GLU A 99 -18.85 2.48 -2.47
CA GLU A 99 -19.49 3.31 -3.51
C GLU A 99 -18.55 4.40 -4.06
N GLY A 100 -17.39 4.62 -3.43
CA GLY A 100 -16.42 5.65 -3.85
C GLY A 100 -16.81 7.07 -3.49
N LYS A 101 -17.78 7.27 -2.59
CA LYS A 101 -18.19 8.59 -2.09
C LYS A 101 -17.17 9.15 -1.11
N ILE A 102 -16.52 8.27 -0.33
CA ILE A 102 -15.41 8.60 0.57
C ILE A 102 -14.23 7.69 0.25
N ASP A 103 -13.04 8.12 0.55
CA ASP A 103 -11.79 7.40 0.35
C ASP A 103 -11.02 7.14 1.64
N THR A 104 -11.64 7.47 2.79
CA THR A 104 -11.04 7.35 4.13
C THR A 104 -11.90 6.48 5.05
N PHE A 105 -11.25 5.57 5.78
CA PHE A 105 -11.87 4.77 6.84
C PHE A 105 -10.81 4.46 7.91
N MET A 106 -11.16 4.59 9.20
CA MET A 106 -10.26 4.39 10.34
C MET A 106 -8.93 5.16 10.23
N GLY A 107 -8.96 6.39 9.71
CA GLY A 107 -7.75 7.21 9.52
C GLY A 107 -6.93 6.86 8.27
N PHE A 108 -7.18 5.72 7.63
CA PHE A 108 -6.50 5.34 6.39
C PHE A 108 -7.22 5.91 5.16
N LYS A 109 -6.43 6.46 4.25
CA LYS A 109 -6.87 6.75 2.89
C LYS A 109 -6.66 5.53 2.01
N PHE A 110 -7.73 5.04 1.39
CA PHE A 110 -7.70 3.85 0.54
C PHE A 110 -7.36 4.20 -0.91
N ILE A 111 -6.30 3.56 -1.42
CA ILE A 111 -5.94 3.60 -2.83
C ILE A 111 -6.26 2.25 -3.45
N ARG A 112 -7.17 2.24 -4.43
CA ARG A 112 -7.60 1.01 -5.11
C ARG A 112 -6.64 0.69 -6.27
N THR A 113 -6.01 -0.48 -6.21
CA THR A 113 -5.16 -0.96 -7.29
C THR A 113 -5.14 -2.48 -7.36
N GLN A 114 -5.26 -3.04 -8.56
CA GLN A 114 -5.15 -4.50 -8.78
C GLN A 114 -3.70 -4.97 -8.97
N ARG A 115 -2.72 -4.03 -8.94
CA ARG A 115 -1.31 -4.32 -9.20
C ARG A 115 -0.50 -4.74 -7.97
N LEU A 116 -1.19 -5.03 -6.85
CA LEU A 116 -0.52 -5.52 -5.65
C LEU A 116 0.03 -6.92 -5.88
N PRO A 117 1.23 -7.24 -5.36
CA PRO A 117 1.82 -8.56 -5.50
C PRO A 117 0.94 -9.61 -4.84
N LYS A 118 0.79 -10.74 -5.53
CA LYS A 118 0.10 -11.92 -5.07
C LYS A 118 1.09 -13.08 -5.03
N ALA A 119 1.18 -13.77 -3.92
CA ALA A 119 1.99 -14.96 -3.76
C ALA A 119 1.31 -16.17 -4.42
N GLU A 120 2.07 -17.24 -4.63
CA GLU A 120 1.58 -18.48 -5.26
C GLU A 120 0.48 -19.18 -4.43
N ASP A 121 0.50 -19.00 -3.11
CA ASP A 121 -0.50 -19.51 -2.16
C ASP A 121 -1.83 -18.73 -2.19
N GLY A 122 -1.96 -17.72 -3.03
CA GLY A 122 -3.16 -16.87 -3.11
C GLY A 122 -3.13 -15.65 -2.21
N THR A 123 -2.15 -15.53 -1.30
CA THR A 123 -2.01 -14.41 -0.38
C THR A 123 -1.63 -13.13 -1.11
N ARG A 124 -2.38 -12.08 -0.87
CA ARG A 124 -2.11 -10.72 -1.39
C ARG A 124 -1.44 -9.87 -0.32
N SER A 125 -0.36 -9.20 -0.70
CA SER A 125 0.32 -8.25 0.17
C SER A 125 -0.25 -6.85 -0.03
N CYS A 126 -1.04 -6.38 0.93
CA CYS A 126 -1.49 -5.00 1.02
C CYS A 126 -0.46 -4.17 1.78
N LEU A 127 -0.21 -2.95 1.34
CA LEU A 127 0.74 -2.06 1.99
C LEU A 127 0.03 -0.87 2.57
N ALA A 128 0.26 -0.61 3.86
CA ALA A 128 -0.09 0.63 4.54
C ALA A 128 1.17 1.44 4.81
N TRP A 129 1.11 2.76 4.65
CA TRP A 129 2.26 3.64 4.92
C TRP A 129 1.82 5.04 5.32
N VAL A 130 2.73 5.73 6.00
CA VAL A 130 2.63 7.16 6.30
C VAL A 130 3.17 7.94 5.10
N LYS A 131 2.42 8.91 4.60
CA LYS A 131 2.74 9.63 3.36
C LYS A 131 4.12 10.30 3.39
N SER A 132 4.51 10.92 4.50
CA SER A 132 5.80 11.60 4.66
C SER A 132 7.01 10.67 4.68
N LYS A 133 6.80 9.38 5.01
CA LYS A 133 7.87 8.39 5.12
C LYS A 133 8.21 7.72 3.78
N ALA A 134 7.43 8.01 2.73
CA ALA A 134 7.66 7.52 1.37
C ALA A 134 8.24 8.63 0.50
N GLN A 135 9.33 8.35 -0.20
CA GLN A 135 9.94 9.27 -1.16
C GLN A 135 9.74 8.77 -2.58
N PHE A 136 9.29 9.66 -3.45
CA PHE A 136 9.24 9.45 -4.88
C PHE A 136 10.11 10.49 -5.57
N GLY A 137 11.10 10.02 -6.34
CA GLY A 137 12.02 10.87 -7.07
C GLY A 137 11.84 10.71 -8.58
N ILE A 138 11.84 11.82 -9.30
CA ILE A 138 11.85 11.85 -10.77
C ILE A 138 13.20 12.34 -11.21
N TRP A 139 14.00 11.48 -11.85
CA TRP A 139 15.29 11.84 -12.38
C TRP A 139 15.19 12.49 -13.77
N ASN A 140 14.43 11.85 -14.67
CA ASN A 140 14.09 12.39 -15.98
C ASN A 140 12.58 12.48 -16.11
N ASP A 141 12.09 13.68 -16.37
CA ASP A 141 10.70 13.90 -16.70
C ASP A 141 10.33 13.27 -18.05
N PHE A 142 9.04 13.11 -18.28
CA PHE A 142 8.53 12.48 -19.50
C PHE A 142 8.92 13.30 -20.72
N LYS A 143 9.78 12.73 -21.58
CA LYS A 143 10.22 13.35 -22.84
C LYS A 143 9.89 12.46 -24.01
N VAL A 144 9.23 13.01 -25.00
CA VAL A 144 8.95 12.35 -26.28
C VAL A 144 9.76 13.03 -27.37
N LYS A 145 10.43 12.22 -28.18
CA LYS A 145 11.14 12.65 -29.39
C LYS A 145 10.60 11.89 -30.58
N LEU A 146 10.24 12.63 -31.62
CA LEU A 146 9.93 12.12 -32.95
C LEU A 146 11.17 12.27 -33.83
N SER A 147 11.57 11.24 -34.52
CA SER A 147 12.67 11.27 -35.49
C SER A 147 12.39 10.33 -36.64
N VAL A 148 12.84 10.71 -37.83
CA VAL A 148 12.87 9.84 -38.99
C VAL A 148 14.17 9.03 -38.94
N ARG A 149 14.09 7.76 -39.26
CA ARG A 149 15.25 6.86 -39.34
C ARG A 149 15.62 6.61 -40.78
N ASP A 150 16.75 7.16 -41.19
CA ASP A 150 17.30 7.00 -42.58
C ASP A 150 17.74 5.56 -42.87
N ASP A 151 18.08 4.79 -41.80
CA ASP A 151 18.49 3.38 -41.89
C ASP A 151 17.33 2.38 -42.05
N MET A 152 16.09 2.84 -41.95
CA MET A 152 14.86 2.02 -42.06
C MET A 152 13.84 2.65 -43.01
N GLU A 153 14.26 2.92 -44.26
CA GLU A 153 13.39 3.48 -45.30
C GLU A 153 12.55 4.69 -44.85
N GLU A 154 13.19 5.61 -44.09
CA GLU A 154 12.56 6.82 -43.56
C GLU A 154 11.42 6.55 -42.55
N ALA A 155 11.43 5.39 -41.88
CA ALA A 155 10.43 5.05 -40.89
C ALA A 155 10.37 6.08 -39.74
N LEU A 156 9.17 6.46 -39.34
CA LEU A 156 8.95 7.38 -38.22
C LEU A 156 9.17 6.66 -36.87
N GLN A 157 10.17 7.12 -36.10
CA GLN A 157 10.45 6.61 -34.78
C GLN A 157 9.90 7.55 -33.70
N ILE A 158 9.09 7.01 -32.77
CA ILE A 158 8.65 7.68 -31.56
C ILE A 158 9.45 7.11 -30.39
N ARG A 159 10.18 7.96 -29.68
CA ARG A 159 10.95 7.59 -28.50
C ARG A 159 10.45 8.33 -27.27
N ALA A 160 9.90 7.59 -26.30
CA ALA A 160 9.54 8.10 -24.98
C ALA A 160 10.58 7.70 -23.93
N LYS A 161 10.98 8.61 -23.06
CA LYS A 161 11.88 8.38 -21.93
C LYS A 161 11.25 8.95 -20.67
N PHE A 162 11.30 8.16 -19.60
CA PHE A 162 10.94 8.55 -18.25
C PHE A 162 11.82 7.77 -17.26
N ALA A 163 12.32 8.43 -16.24
CA ALA A 163 13.09 7.77 -15.18
C ALA A 163 12.63 8.28 -13.81
N CYS A 164 12.12 7.37 -13.01
CA CYS A 164 11.69 7.64 -11.64
C CYS A 164 12.10 6.51 -10.71
N GLY A 165 12.13 6.82 -9.42
CA GLY A 165 12.38 5.86 -8.36
C GLY A 165 11.52 6.15 -7.15
N ALA A 166 11.30 5.14 -6.33
CA ALA A 166 10.59 5.27 -5.07
C ALA A 166 11.31 4.45 -3.99
N THR A 167 11.43 5.04 -2.80
CA THR A 167 12.11 4.40 -1.67
C THR A 167 11.38 4.70 -0.37
N ARG A 168 11.60 3.85 0.64
CA ARG A 168 11.18 4.09 2.02
C ARG A 168 12.24 4.97 2.68
N LEU A 169 11.83 6.07 3.31
CA LEU A 169 12.74 6.90 4.10
C LEU A 169 12.94 6.33 5.50
N GLN A 170 11.86 5.87 6.12
CA GLN A 170 11.86 5.27 7.44
C GLN A 170 11.08 3.97 7.39
N GLU A 171 11.70 2.89 7.85
CA GLU A 171 11.11 1.55 7.82
C GLU A 171 9.86 1.44 8.72
N GLU A 172 9.86 2.16 9.85
CA GLU A 172 8.76 2.19 10.83
C GLU A 172 7.46 2.78 10.25
N GLY A 173 7.57 3.59 9.20
CA GLY A 173 6.42 4.20 8.51
C GLY A 173 5.71 3.29 7.51
N PHE A 174 6.02 2.00 7.47
CA PHE A 174 5.46 1.03 6.53
C PHE A 174 5.01 -0.23 7.23
N VAL A 175 3.78 -0.70 6.95
CA VAL A 175 3.24 -1.95 7.47
C VAL A 175 2.72 -2.79 6.30
N LYS A 176 3.10 -4.06 6.27
CA LYS A 176 2.65 -5.05 5.28
C LYS A 176 1.53 -5.89 5.89
N ILE A 177 0.38 -5.91 5.25
CA ILE A 177 -0.77 -6.69 5.68
C ILE A 177 -0.96 -7.85 4.71
N LEU A 178 -0.91 -9.07 5.22
CA LEU A 178 -1.14 -10.27 4.44
C LEU A 178 -2.64 -10.61 4.43
N CYS A 179 -3.22 -10.72 3.25
CA CYS A 179 -4.63 -10.99 3.03
C CYS A 179 -4.81 -12.23 2.16
N ASP A 180 -5.63 -13.17 2.58
CA ASP A 180 -6.02 -14.32 1.75
C ASP A 180 -7.28 -13.96 0.95
N GLU A 181 -7.18 -13.95 -0.37
CA GLU A 181 -8.32 -13.69 -1.26
C GLU A 181 -9.24 -14.91 -1.44
N GLY A 182 -8.77 -16.10 -1.05
CA GLY A 182 -9.56 -17.34 -1.11
C GLY A 182 -10.41 -17.59 0.13
N ALA A 183 -10.07 -16.98 1.27
CA ALA A 183 -10.84 -17.05 2.51
C ALA A 183 -12.01 -16.05 2.44
N ASN A 184 -13.15 -16.51 1.90
CA ASN A 184 -14.42 -15.77 1.85
C ASN A 184 -15.49 -16.47 2.68
#